data_9e1b1badfff4002c3c5f4412eac9b257
#
_entry.id   9e1b1badfff4002c3c5f4412eac9b257
#
_cell.length_a   1.000
_cell.length_b   1.000
_cell.length_c   1.000
_cell.angle_alpha   90.00
_cell.angle_beta   90.00
_cell.angle_gamma   90.00
#
_symmetry.space_group_name_H-M   'P 1'
#
loop_
_entity.id
_entity.type
_entity.pdbx_description
1 polymer ?
#
loop_
_entity_poly.entity_id
_entity_poly.type
_entity_poly.pdbx_seq_one_letter_code
_entity_poly.pdbx_strand_id
1 'polypeptide(L)'
;AKRALRLIKLGHGNFASDLVRDLKPIPGYNQAEIVHARALLQQSLGAYNIAFQLIVREFNDTLKKQISPDNLSVFRVAYPAAFETLVRRKCELVGLDPSLIWAIMRQESAFAIRALSWASAQGLMQIIPRTGRKIAEALNKESYDVSMLRTPDTSVEFGSWYFAELLKKFSGHP
;
A
#
# COMPACT_ATOMS: atom_id res chain seq x y z
N ALA A 1 13.80 -20.35 -0.91
CA ALA A 1 12.38 -20.36 -1.28
C ALA A 1 11.54 -21.30 -0.41
N LYS A 2 11.79 -22.62 -0.36
CA LYS A 2 10.99 -23.61 0.41
C LYS A 2 10.86 -23.27 1.91
N ARG A 3 11.95 -22.78 2.57
CA ARG A 3 11.95 -22.41 3.99
C ARG A 3 11.11 -21.14 4.25
N ALA A 4 11.16 -20.15 3.36
CA ALA A 4 10.34 -18.97 3.45
C ALA A 4 8.85 -19.30 3.30
N LEU A 5 8.48 -20.11 2.30
CA LEU A 5 7.09 -20.57 2.12
C LEU A 5 6.56 -21.33 3.34
N ARG A 6 7.40 -22.13 4.01
CA ARG A 6 7.01 -22.85 5.23
C ARG A 6 6.75 -21.88 6.39
N LEU A 7 7.57 -20.83 6.54
CA LEU A 7 7.38 -19.80 7.55
C LEU A 7 6.12 -18.98 7.32
N ILE A 8 5.80 -18.68 6.05
CA ILE A 8 4.53 -17.99 5.68
C ILE A 8 3.34 -18.83 6.13
N LYS A 9 3.33 -20.13 5.79
CA LYS A 9 2.25 -21.07 6.18
C LYS A 9 2.08 -21.20 7.70
N LEU A 10 3.13 -20.96 8.47
CA LEU A 10 3.13 -20.99 9.94
C LEU A 10 2.83 -19.63 10.57
N GLY A 11 2.48 -18.60 9.79
CA GLY A 11 2.19 -17.24 10.29
C GLY A 11 3.42 -16.40 10.63
N HIS A 12 4.62 -16.87 10.33
CA HIS A 12 5.89 -16.19 10.61
C HIS A 12 6.36 -15.33 9.43
N GLY A 13 5.48 -14.46 8.92
CA GLY A 13 5.73 -13.63 7.75
C GLY A 13 6.97 -12.72 7.87
N ASN A 14 7.23 -12.14 9.04
CA ASN A 14 8.40 -11.29 9.28
C ASN A 14 9.72 -12.04 9.07
N PHE A 15 9.84 -13.26 9.61
CA PHE A 15 11.02 -14.11 9.39
C PHE A 15 11.15 -14.57 7.94
N ALA A 16 10.04 -14.79 7.24
CA ALA A 16 10.05 -15.10 5.83
C ALA A 16 10.57 -13.90 5.00
N SER A 17 10.16 -12.68 5.34
CA SER A 17 10.63 -11.44 4.71
C SER A 17 12.15 -11.28 4.84
N ASP A 18 12.70 -11.50 6.03
CA ASP A 18 14.15 -11.44 6.27
C ASP A 18 14.93 -12.47 5.45
N LEU A 19 14.45 -13.71 5.43
CA LEU A 19 15.06 -14.77 4.60
C LEU A 19 15.07 -14.44 3.11
N VAL A 20 14.07 -13.71 2.63
CA VAL A 20 13.96 -13.30 1.23
C VAL A 20 14.86 -12.12 0.92
N ARG A 21 15.04 -11.22 1.88
CA ARG A 21 15.97 -10.07 1.75
C ARG A 21 17.40 -10.55 1.52
N ASP A 22 17.80 -11.62 2.21
CA ASP A 22 19.17 -12.14 2.22
C ASP A 22 19.41 -13.26 1.16
N LEU A 23 18.48 -13.45 0.23
CA LEU A 23 18.66 -14.40 -0.87
C LEU A 23 19.88 -14.00 -1.71
N LYS A 24 20.88 -14.89 -1.71
CA LYS A 24 22.05 -14.81 -2.58
C LYS A 24 21.65 -14.97 -4.06
N PRO A 25 22.47 -14.50 -5.01
CA PRO A 25 22.25 -14.78 -6.42
C PRO A 25 21.99 -16.27 -6.66
N ILE A 26 20.94 -16.57 -7.40
CA ILE A 26 20.57 -17.96 -7.73
C ILE A 26 21.14 -18.25 -9.12
N PRO A 27 22.00 -19.28 -9.27
CA PRO A 27 22.54 -19.64 -10.57
C PRO A 27 21.43 -19.84 -11.61
N GLY A 28 21.62 -19.28 -12.80
CA GLY A 28 20.66 -19.36 -13.89
C GLY A 28 19.58 -18.26 -13.91
N TYR A 29 19.54 -17.37 -12.91
CA TYR A 29 18.60 -16.24 -12.86
C TYR A 29 19.37 -14.91 -12.88
N ASN A 30 18.85 -13.93 -13.63
CA ASN A 30 19.40 -12.58 -13.63
C ASN A 30 18.90 -11.77 -12.40
N GLN A 31 19.51 -10.63 -12.14
CA GLN A 31 19.19 -9.78 -10.98
C GLN A 31 17.74 -9.31 -10.98
N ALA A 32 17.20 -8.93 -12.14
CA ALA A 32 15.83 -8.44 -12.26
C ALA A 32 14.80 -9.55 -11.91
N GLU A 33 15.03 -10.78 -12.36
CA GLU A 33 14.16 -11.92 -12.02
C GLU A 33 14.16 -12.20 -10.50
N ILE A 34 15.33 -12.11 -9.86
CA ILE A 34 15.46 -12.30 -8.40
C ILE A 34 14.72 -11.18 -7.67
N VAL A 35 14.89 -9.92 -8.08
CA VAL A 35 14.20 -8.77 -7.47
C VAL A 35 12.69 -8.89 -7.66
N HIS A 36 12.23 -9.27 -8.85
CA HIS A 36 10.81 -9.47 -9.12
C HIS A 36 10.20 -10.58 -8.23
N ALA A 37 10.86 -11.72 -8.12
CA ALA A 37 10.44 -12.80 -7.23
C ALA A 37 10.39 -12.37 -5.75
N ARG A 38 11.37 -11.58 -5.31
CA ARG A 38 11.38 -10.99 -3.96
C ARG A 38 10.22 -10.04 -3.74
N ALA A 39 9.93 -9.18 -4.72
CA ALA A 39 8.82 -8.24 -4.63
C ALA A 39 7.46 -8.95 -4.57
N LEU A 40 7.24 -9.97 -5.39
CA LEU A 40 6.04 -10.82 -5.32
C LEU A 40 5.87 -11.47 -3.96
N LEU A 41 6.95 -11.96 -3.37
CA LEU A 41 6.90 -12.58 -2.05
C LEU A 41 6.62 -11.54 -0.96
N GLN A 42 7.21 -10.35 -1.01
CA GLN A 42 6.89 -9.26 -0.08
C GLN A 42 5.42 -8.84 -0.17
N GLN A 43 4.89 -8.74 -1.39
CA GLN A 43 3.48 -8.44 -1.61
C GLN A 43 2.56 -9.52 -1.01
N SER A 44 2.89 -10.80 -1.18
CA SER A 44 2.11 -11.91 -0.60
C SER A 44 2.12 -11.94 0.93
N LEU A 45 3.11 -11.30 1.55
CA LEU A 45 3.23 -11.09 3.00
C LEU A 45 2.52 -9.82 3.49
N GLY A 46 1.88 -9.06 2.59
CA GLY A 46 1.28 -7.76 2.93
C GLY A 46 2.28 -6.61 3.08
N ALA A 47 3.56 -6.85 2.80
CA ALA A 47 4.61 -5.83 2.84
C ALA A 47 4.64 -5.02 1.51
N TYR A 48 3.50 -4.41 1.17
CA TYR A 48 3.28 -3.71 -0.10
C TYR A 48 4.29 -2.59 -0.36
N ASN A 49 4.68 -1.85 0.67
CA ASN A 49 5.67 -0.78 0.55
C ASN A 49 7.05 -1.32 0.16
N ILE A 50 7.48 -2.46 0.71
CA ILE A 50 8.76 -3.08 0.37
C ILE A 50 8.71 -3.61 -1.06
N ALA A 51 7.63 -4.30 -1.43
CA ALA A 51 7.40 -4.81 -2.79
C ALA A 51 7.45 -3.68 -3.82
N PHE A 52 6.72 -2.60 -3.54
CA PHE A 52 6.67 -1.40 -4.38
C PHE A 52 8.07 -0.79 -4.59
N GLN A 53 8.83 -0.57 -3.52
CA GLN A 53 10.17 0.01 -3.59
C GLN A 53 11.14 -0.85 -4.42
N LEU A 54 11.10 -2.18 -4.24
CA LEU A 54 11.89 -3.12 -5.03
C LEU A 54 11.59 -3.00 -6.53
N ILE A 55 10.32 -2.97 -6.90
CA ILE A 55 9.88 -2.89 -8.30
C ILE A 55 10.20 -1.53 -8.91
N VAL A 56 9.90 -0.44 -8.23
CA VAL A 56 10.16 0.90 -8.77
C VAL A 56 11.66 1.14 -8.99
N ARG A 57 12.51 0.65 -8.08
CA ARG A 57 13.96 0.79 -8.21
C ARG A 57 14.54 -0.01 -9.38
N GLU A 58 14.12 -1.27 -9.53
CA GLU A 58 14.69 -2.18 -10.53
C GLU A 58 14.06 -2.03 -11.92
N PHE A 59 12.75 -1.75 -11.97
CA PHE A 59 11.95 -1.76 -13.20
C PHE A 59 11.44 -0.38 -13.61
N ASN A 60 12.11 0.70 -13.19
CA ASN A 60 11.69 2.07 -13.51
C ASN A 60 11.49 2.31 -15.02
N ASP A 61 12.38 1.79 -15.86
CA ASP A 61 12.25 1.93 -17.31
C ASP A 61 11.15 1.03 -17.92
N THR A 62 10.84 -0.09 -17.28
CA THR A 62 9.70 -0.92 -17.65
C THR A 62 8.38 -0.20 -17.32
N LEU A 63 8.30 0.47 -16.18
CA LEU A 63 7.11 1.19 -15.74
C LEU A 63 6.78 2.45 -16.57
N LYS A 64 7.71 2.93 -17.40
CA LYS A 64 7.47 4.01 -18.38
C LYS A 64 6.92 3.49 -19.72
N LYS A 65 6.93 2.19 -19.93
CA LYS A 65 6.44 1.56 -21.17
C LYS A 65 4.94 1.32 -21.13
N GLN A 66 4.35 1.10 -22.28
CA GLN A 66 2.98 0.62 -22.37
C GLN A 66 2.86 -0.78 -21.73
N ILE A 67 1.73 -1.03 -21.05
CA ILE A 67 1.45 -2.33 -20.46
C ILE A 67 1.27 -3.37 -21.55
N SER A 68 1.92 -4.52 -21.40
CA SER A 68 1.87 -5.67 -22.28
C SER A 68 1.85 -6.97 -21.47
N PRO A 69 1.52 -8.13 -22.07
CA PRO A 69 1.60 -9.42 -21.36
C PRO A 69 2.97 -9.68 -20.72
N ASP A 70 4.05 -9.25 -21.37
CA ASP A 70 5.43 -9.51 -20.91
C ASP A 70 5.82 -8.72 -19.67
N ASN A 71 5.22 -7.53 -19.43
CA ASN A 71 5.52 -6.68 -18.30
C ASN A 71 4.39 -6.57 -17.28
N LEU A 72 3.24 -7.19 -17.52
CA LEU A 72 2.05 -7.10 -16.69
C LEU A 72 2.30 -7.49 -15.23
N SER A 73 3.16 -8.48 -14.99
CA SER A 73 3.50 -8.93 -13.63
C SER A 73 4.25 -7.86 -12.83
N VAL A 74 5.09 -7.07 -13.48
CA VAL A 74 5.78 -5.91 -12.88
C VAL A 74 4.76 -4.84 -12.49
N PHE A 75 3.83 -4.51 -13.39
CA PHE A 75 2.77 -3.53 -13.13
C PHE A 75 1.84 -3.97 -11.98
N ARG A 76 1.50 -5.25 -11.88
CA ARG A 76 0.67 -5.77 -10.76
C ARG A 76 1.32 -5.58 -9.40
N VAL A 77 2.65 -5.60 -9.32
CA VAL A 77 3.36 -5.32 -8.07
C VAL A 77 3.51 -3.82 -7.83
N ALA A 78 3.70 -3.02 -8.89
CA ALA A 78 3.80 -1.56 -8.80
C ALA A 78 2.46 -0.86 -8.48
N TYR A 79 1.35 -1.50 -8.83
CA TYR A 79 -0.02 -1.01 -8.63
C TYR A 79 -0.88 -2.08 -7.92
N PRO A 80 -0.56 -2.44 -6.68
CA PRO A 80 -1.26 -3.51 -5.97
C PRO A 80 -2.63 -3.04 -5.49
N ALA A 81 -3.61 -3.95 -5.47
CA ALA A 81 -4.83 -3.78 -4.70
C ALA A 81 -4.52 -4.00 -3.19
N ALA A 82 -3.68 -3.14 -2.61
CA ALA A 82 -3.23 -3.28 -1.24
C ALA A 82 -4.41 -3.17 -0.26
N PHE A 83 -4.46 -4.05 0.76
CA PHE A 83 -5.55 -4.09 1.75
C PHE A 83 -6.94 -4.22 1.10
N GLU A 84 -7.07 -5.01 0.04
CA GLU A 84 -8.21 -5.03 -0.88
C GLU A 84 -9.57 -5.09 -0.18
N THR A 85 -9.78 -6.07 0.69
CA THR A 85 -11.07 -6.23 1.41
C THR A 85 -11.42 -4.98 2.23
N LEU A 86 -10.44 -4.38 2.89
CA LEU A 86 -10.63 -3.17 3.68
C LEU A 86 -10.98 -1.97 2.79
N VAL A 87 -10.19 -1.73 1.74
CA VAL A 87 -10.37 -0.59 0.83
C VAL A 87 -11.73 -0.68 0.14
N ARG A 88 -12.10 -1.84 -0.42
CA ARG A 88 -13.41 -2.02 -1.07
C ARG A 88 -14.56 -1.73 -0.11
N ARG A 89 -14.53 -2.29 1.10
CA ARG A 89 -15.58 -2.06 2.12
C ARG A 89 -15.70 -0.57 2.49
N LYS A 90 -14.58 0.13 2.73
CA LYS A 90 -14.63 1.57 3.11
C LYS A 90 -15.06 2.45 1.93
N CYS A 91 -14.67 2.12 0.71
CA CYS A 91 -15.10 2.84 -0.50
C CYS A 91 -16.60 2.64 -0.77
N GLU A 92 -17.12 1.44 -0.59
CA GLU A 92 -18.57 1.15 -0.74
C GLU A 92 -19.43 2.04 0.17
N LEU A 93 -19.01 2.22 1.44
CA LEU A 93 -19.72 3.07 2.40
C LEU A 93 -19.84 4.54 2.00
N VAL A 94 -18.93 5.05 1.18
CA VAL A 94 -18.87 6.46 0.78
C VAL A 94 -19.08 6.67 -0.72
N GLY A 95 -19.36 5.60 -1.49
CA GLY A 95 -19.63 5.65 -2.92
C GLY A 95 -18.43 5.99 -3.79
N LEU A 96 -17.22 5.57 -3.41
CA LEU A 96 -15.97 5.79 -4.16
C LEU A 96 -15.53 4.55 -4.94
N ASP A 97 -14.87 4.79 -6.09
CA ASP A 97 -14.10 3.74 -6.75
C ASP A 97 -12.84 3.42 -5.94
N PRO A 98 -12.63 2.15 -5.54
CA PRO A 98 -11.43 1.73 -4.81
C PRO A 98 -10.11 2.07 -5.50
N SER A 99 -10.09 2.17 -6.82
CA SER A 99 -8.88 2.51 -7.59
C SER A 99 -8.32 3.90 -7.22
N LEU A 100 -9.19 4.86 -6.88
CA LEU A 100 -8.80 6.18 -6.42
C LEU A 100 -8.03 6.12 -5.09
N ILE A 101 -8.52 5.32 -4.15
CA ILE A 101 -7.88 5.16 -2.84
C ILE A 101 -6.52 4.45 -2.97
N TRP A 102 -6.41 3.42 -3.82
CA TRP A 102 -5.11 2.80 -4.11
C TRP A 102 -4.13 3.76 -4.78
N ALA A 103 -4.60 4.63 -5.69
CA ALA A 103 -3.76 5.64 -6.33
C ALA A 103 -3.25 6.67 -5.31
N ILE A 104 -4.10 7.13 -4.39
CA ILE A 104 -3.72 8.04 -3.30
C ILE A 104 -2.71 7.37 -2.36
N MET A 105 -2.98 6.15 -1.88
CA MET A 105 -2.05 5.42 -1.01
C MET A 105 -0.67 5.22 -1.66
N ARG A 106 -0.66 4.96 -2.96
CA ARG A 106 0.58 4.81 -3.73
C ARG A 106 1.36 6.13 -3.75
N GLN A 107 0.70 7.24 -4.00
CA GLN A 107 1.31 8.57 -4.10
C GLN A 107 1.76 9.10 -2.72
N GLU A 108 0.92 8.96 -1.70
CA GLU A 108 1.12 9.57 -0.39
C GLU A 108 2.12 8.82 0.49
N SER A 109 2.11 7.49 0.45
CA SER A 109 2.91 6.68 1.38
C SER A 109 3.70 5.55 0.72
N ALA A 110 3.56 5.34 -0.60
CA ALA A 110 4.04 4.10 -1.22
C ALA A 110 3.58 2.85 -0.44
N PHE A 111 2.34 2.87 0.05
CA PHE A 111 1.73 1.81 0.88
C PHE A 111 2.39 1.59 2.26
N ALA A 112 3.18 2.54 2.76
CA ALA A 112 3.81 2.42 4.08
C ALA A 112 2.82 2.76 5.20
N ILE A 113 2.39 1.74 5.96
CA ILE A 113 1.40 1.88 7.05
C ILE A 113 1.82 2.94 8.08
N ARG A 114 3.13 3.00 8.40
CA ARG A 114 3.68 3.90 9.43
C ARG A 114 4.39 5.12 8.84
N ALA A 115 4.05 5.50 7.59
CA ALA A 115 4.63 6.69 6.99
C ALA A 115 4.39 7.93 7.87
N LEU A 116 5.41 8.75 8.00
CA LEU A 116 5.38 10.03 8.70
C LEU A 116 6.13 11.06 7.86
N SER A 117 5.45 12.11 7.46
CA SER A 117 6.06 13.21 6.72
C SER A 117 6.67 14.27 7.65
N TRP A 118 7.49 15.15 7.10
CA TRP A 118 8.02 16.33 7.81
C TRP A 118 6.89 17.28 8.29
N ALA A 119 5.73 17.29 7.60
CA ALA A 119 4.55 18.05 8.00
C ALA A 119 3.65 17.29 9.00
N SER A 120 4.15 16.22 9.60
CA SER A 120 3.45 15.34 10.54
C SER A 120 2.23 14.61 9.95
N ALA A 121 2.12 14.50 8.61
CA ALA A 121 1.12 13.65 7.99
C ALA A 121 1.44 12.18 8.23
N GLN A 122 0.43 11.34 8.49
CA GLN A 122 0.61 9.99 9.00
C GLN A 122 -0.20 8.95 8.21
N GLY A 123 0.38 7.75 8.13
CA GLY A 123 -0.27 6.54 7.66
C GLY A 123 -0.40 6.45 6.14
N LEU A 124 -1.20 5.48 5.70
CA LEU A 124 -1.38 5.15 4.28
C LEU A 124 -1.86 6.34 3.44
N MET A 125 -2.74 7.17 3.99
CA MET A 125 -3.39 8.30 3.31
C MET A 125 -2.79 9.66 3.69
N GLN A 126 -1.68 9.69 4.43
CA GLN A 126 -0.95 10.89 4.86
C GLN A 126 -1.85 12.00 5.42
N ILE A 127 -2.67 11.63 6.40
CA ILE A 127 -3.58 12.56 7.05
C ILE A 127 -2.82 13.33 8.15
N ILE A 128 -2.89 14.65 8.12
CA ILE A 128 -2.30 15.48 9.18
C ILE A 128 -3.16 15.43 10.46
N PRO A 129 -2.58 15.52 11.67
CA PRO A 129 -3.30 15.38 12.94
C PRO A 129 -4.52 16.29 13.08
N ARG A 130 -4.43 17.53 12.62
CA ARG A 130 -5.55 18.48 12.65
C ARG A 130 -6.73 18.00 11.81
N THR A 131 -6.47 17.48 10.61
CA THR A 131 -7.51 16.91 9.73
C THR A 131 -8.09 15.66 10.32
N GLY A 132 -7.24 14.76 10.88
CA GLY A 132 -7.69 13.54 11.55
C GLY A 132 -8.68 13.80 12.68
N ARG A 133 -8.44 14.81 13.53
CA ARG A 133 -9.37 15.22 14.59
C ARG A 133 -10.72 15.68 14.03
N LYS A 134 -10.72 16.53 12.99
CA LYS A 134 -11.97 16.98 12.35
C LYS A 134 -12.77 15.83 11.74
N ILE A 135 -12.09 14.86 11.13
CA ILE A 135 -12.75 13.66 10.59
C ILE A 135 -13.33 12.82 11.74
N ALA A 136 -12.57 12.63 12.81
CA ALA A 136 -13.02 11.88 13.99
C ALA A 136 -14.28 12.51 14.61
N GLU A 137 -14.33 13.82 14.75
CA GLU A 137 -15.51 14.57 15.20
C GLU A 137 -16.71 14.34 14.27
N ALA A 138 -16.50 14.49 12.95
CA ALA A 138 -17.56 14.28 11.95
C ALA A 138 -18.11 12.84 11.90
N LEU A 139 -17.27 11.86 12.21
CA LEU A 139 -17.62 10.44 12.27
C LEU A 139 -18.02 9.95 13.67
N ASN A 140 -18.13 10.85 14.66
CA ASN A 140 -18.44 10.53 16.07
C ASN A 140 -17.50 9.47 16.66
N LYS A 141 -16.19 9.56 16.40
CA LYS A 141 -15.15 8.65 16.90
C LYS A 141 -14.57 9.19 18.23
N GLU A 142 -15.29 9.03 19.33
CA GLU A 142 -14.92 9.58 20.64
C GLU A 142 -13.55 9.08 21.16
N SER A 143 -13.19 7.84 20.86
CA SER A 143 -11.93 7.21 21.28
C SER A 143 -10.76 7.41 20.33
N TYR A 144 -10.86 8.38 19.36
CA TYR A 144 -9.81 8.59 18.39
C TYR A 144 -8.54 9.18 19.02
N ASP A 145 -7.41 8.56 18.69
CA ASP A 145 -6.06 9.07 18.93
C ASP A 145 -5.29 9.20 17.62
N VAL A 146 -4.41 10.20 17.54
CA VAL A 146 -3.63 10.49 16.32
C VAL A 146 -2.78 9.31 15.85
N SER A 147 -2.28 8.48 16.77
CA SER A 147 -1.51 7.29 16.45
C SER A 147 -2.31 6.26 15.63
N MET A 148 -3.64 6.28 15.72
CA MET A 148 -4.53 5.41 14.96
C MET A 148 -4.45 5.66 13.44
N LEU A 149 -4.02 6.86 13.00
CA LEU A 149 -3.74 7.13 11.58
C LEU A 149 -2.67 6.20 10.98
N ARG A 150 -1.85 5.58 11.83
CA ARG A 150 -0.85 4.56 11.44
C ARG A 150 -1.39 3.14 11.47
N THR A 151 -2.70 2.97 11.57
CA THR A 151 -3.37 1.68 11.36
C THR A 151 -4.06 1.68 9.99
N PRO A 152 -4.07 0.57 9.25
CA PRO A 152 -4.72 0.51 7.95
C PRO A 152 -6.21 0.89 8.02
N ASP A 153 -6.94 0.39 9.02
CA ASP A 153 -8.39 0.61 9.14
C ASP A 153 -8.73 2.11 9.28
N THR A 154 -8.12 2.80 10.26
CA THR A 154 -8.39 4.23 10.49
C THR A 154 -7.88 5.08 9.32
N SER A 155 -6.69 4.78 8.78
CA SER A 155 -6.12 5.56 7.69
C SER A 155 -6.99 5.49 6.44
N VAL A 156 -7.46 4.29 6.06
CA VAL A 156 -8.32 4.10 4.89
C VAL A 156 -9.73 4.65 5.14
N GLU A 157 -10.33 4.41 6.31
CA GLU A 157 -11.65 4.97 6.67
C GLU A 157 -11.66 6.49 6.57
N PHE A 158 -10.73 7.14 7.25
CA PHE A 158 -10.65 8.59 7.29
C PHE A 158 -10.31 9.19 5.93
N GLY A 159 -9.35 8.58 5.21
CA GLY A 159 -8.94 9.03 3.90
C GLY A 159 -10.05 8.92 2.86
N SER A 160 -10.76 7.78 2.81
CA SER A 160 -11.88 7.59 1.87
C SER A 160 -13.04 8.52 2.18
N TRP A 161 -13.41 8.68 3.44
CA TRP A 161 -14.45 9.62 3.85
C TRP A 161 -14.08 11.06 3.47
N TYR A 162 -12.88 11.50 3.81
CA TYR A 162 -12.42 12.87 3.53
C TYR A 162 -12.36 13.16 2.03
N PHE A 163 -11.88 12.20 1.23
CA PHE A 163 -11.84 12.32 -0.21
C PHE A 163 -13.25 12.39 -0.82
N ALA A 164 -14.20 11.59 -0.32
CA ALA A 164 -15.60 11.68 -0.75
C ALA A 164 -16.23 13.04 -0.45
N GLU A 165 -15.95 13.62 0.73
CA GLU A 165 -16.42 14.97 1.08
C GLU A 165 -15.80 16.06 0.18
N LEU A 166 -14.52 15.92 -0.16
CA LEU A 166 -13.88 16.84 -1.13
C LEU A 166 -14.52 16.74 -2.51
N LEU A 167 -14.76 15.53 -3.02
CA LEU A 167 -15.44 15.35 -4.31
C LEU A 167 -16.83 15.98 -4.35
N LYS A 168 -17.62 15.79 -3.28
CA LYS A 168 -18.94 16.46 -3.16
C LYS A 168 -18.80 17.97 -3.23
N LYS A 169 -17.83 18.54 -2.49
CA LYS A 169 -17.58 19.99 -2.44
C LYS A 169 -17.17 20.57 -3.80
N PHE A 170 -16.43 19.81 -4.60
CA PHE A 170 -15.95 20.23 -5.92
C PHE A 170 -16.80 19.66 -7.08
N SER A 171 -18.08 19.33 -6.84
CA SER A 171 -19.04 18.83 -7.84
C SER A 171 -18.57 17.55 -8.56
N GLY A 172 -17.86 16.70 -7.84
CA GLY A 172 -17.37 15.42 -8.36
C GLY A 172 -16.10 15.52 -9.22
N HIS A 173 -15.52 16.69 -9.40
CA HIS A 173 -14.21 16.85 -10.02
C HIS A 173 -13.11 16.79 -8.96
N PRO A 174 -12.11 15.88 -9.11
CA PRO A 174 -10.98 15.76 -8.21
C PRO A 174 -10.01 16.94 -8.31
#